data_6b4b1896903aea7b5543a8fd7af4893e
#
_entry.id   6b4b1896903aea7b5543a8fd7af4893e
#
_cell.length_a   1.000
_cell.length_b   1.000
_cell.length_c   1.000
_cell.angle_alpha   90.00
_cell.angle_beta   90.00
_cell.angle_gamma   90.00
#
_symmetry.space_group_name_H-M   'P 1'
#
loop_
_entity.id
_entity.type
_entity.pdbx_description
1 polymer ?
#
loop_
_entity_poly.entity_id
_entity_poly.type
_entity_poly.pdbx_seq_one_letter_code
_entity_poly.pdbx_strand_id
1 'polypeptide(L)'
;ISYRLVGSEMCIRDRGEIEDMKASFQAKMNDEFEAGRNYKPNKADWLDGRWSHLDKNKDDYQRGKTAISTETFTDIGKALSHVPEGYEIHKTVSRLLDTKEKMFKNGEGFDWATAEALAFGSLLTEGYPVRLAGQDSTRGTFSQRHSGLINQSTEERYYPLNNIRQGQAKYEVIDSMLSEYAVLGFEYGYSLAEPNALVLWEAQFGDFANGAQIMFDQFISSGESKWLRMSGLTMLLPHGFEGQGPEHSSARLERFLQMCGQDNWIVANCSTPANYFHILRRQVHRDFRKPLVLMTPKSLLRNKLCTSKIEDFTNGSSFHRVLWDDAEKGSSSTELAKDKNIRRVVMCSGKVYFDLLEERDARGLNDIYLLRFEQFYPFPAMSALKELERFQNAEMVWCQEEPKNQGAWSFMEPNIEWVLSRMKAKFKRPIYVGRPASASPATGLASQHKEQQKLLVEEALNLKENKK
;
A
#
# COMPACT_ATOMS: atom_id res chain seq x y z
N ILE A 1 -11.56 -48.21 -7.84
CA ILE A 1 -11.65 -47.74 -6.43
C ILE A 1 -12.96 -47.04 -6.34
N SER A 2 -14.02 -47.60 -5.76
CA SER A 2 -14.81 -46.66 -5.02
C SER A 2 -16.31 -46.88 -4.85
N TYR A 3 -16.88 -47.83 -5.55
CA TYR A 3 -18.30 -48.13 -5.29
C TYR A 3 -18.54 -48.78 -3.90
N ARG A 4 -17.51 -49.27 -3.23
CA ARG A 4 -17.64 -49.88 -1.89
C ARG A 4 -17.48 -48.90 -0.74
N LEU A 5 -16.80 -47.76 -0.91
CA LEU A 5 -16.64 -46.76 0.16
C LEU A 5 -17.83 -45.80 0.26
N VAL A 6 -18.45 -45.46 -0.88
CA VAL A 6 -19.64 -44.60 -0.91
C VAL A 6 -20.87 -45.30 -0.34
N GLY A 7 -20.94 -46.65 -0.44
CA GLY A 7 -22.08 -47.40 0.11
C GLY A 7 -22.10 -47.60 1.60
N SER A 8 -20.93 -47.62 2.26
CA SER A 8 -20.88 -47.89 3.72
C SER A 8 -21.07 -46.64 4.60
N GLU A 9 -20.71 -45.47 4.14
CA GLU A 9 -20.92 -44.23 4.90
C GLU A 9 -22.31 -43.61 4.69
N MET A 10 -22.93 -43.82 3.54
CA MET A 10 -24.33 -43.44 3.32
C MET A 10 -25.37 -44.22 4.13
N CYS A 11 -24.96 -45.34 4.73
CA CYS A 11 -25.87 -46.17 5.54
C CYS A 11 -25.91 -45.83 7.02
N ILE A 12 -25.18 -44.81 7.48
CA ILE A 12 -25.09 -44.45 8.89
C ILE A 12 -26.25 -43.58 9.36
N ARG A 13 -26.94 -42.89 8.45
CA ARG A 13 -28.16 -42.17 8.77
C ARG A 13 -29.36 -42.70 8.03
N ASP A 14 -30.43 -42.91 8.78
CA ASP A 14 -31.73 -43.28 8.23
C ASP A 14 -32.21 -42.25 7.22
N ARG A 15 -32.80 -42.71 6.13
CA ARG A 15 -33.37 -41.88 5.07
C ARG A 15 -34.44 -40.94 5.65
N GLY A 16 -35.18 -41.38 6.70
CA GLY A 16 -36.14 -40.56 7.41
C GLY A 16 -35.48 -39.38 8.14
N GLU A 17 -34.35 -39.60 8.81
CA GLU A 17 -33.58 -38.55 9.51
C GLU A 17 -33.10 -37.47 8.54
N ILE A 18 -32.66 -37.89 7.35
CA ILE A 18 -32.18 -36.95 6.32
C ILE A 18 -33.33 -36.09 5.77
N GLU A 19 -34.51 -36.69 5.55
CA GLU A 19 -35.66 -35.94 5.09
C GLU A 19 -36.21 -35.00 6.19
N ASP A 20 -36.18 -35.40 7.46
CA ASP A 20 -36.52 -34.53 8.56
C ASP A 20 -35.55 -33.33 8.69
N MET A 21 -34.27 -33.53 8.52
CA MET A 21 -33.25 -32.45 8.48
C MET A 21 -33.55 -31.47 7.33
N LYS A 22 -33.84 -31.97 6.12
CA LYS A 22 -34.18 -31.14 4.98
C LYS A 22 -35.47 -30.35 5.25
N ALA A 23 -36.51 -31.01 5.76
CA ALA A 23 -37.79 -30.38 6.07
C ALA A 23 -37.62 -29.29 7.13
N SER A 24 -36.87 -29.56 8.18
CA SER A 24 -36.57 -28.60 9.25
C SER A 24 -35.80 -27.40 8.71
N PHE A 25 -34.80 -27.64 7.89
CA PHE A 25 -34.04 -26.54 7.25
C PHE A 25 -34.90 -25.70 6.29
N GLN A 26 -35.75 -26.36 5.48
CA GLN A 26 -36.67 -25.67 4.57
C GLN A 26 -37.72 -24.84 5.36
N ALA A 27 -38.24 -25.36 6.48
CA ALA A 27 -39.14 -24.62 7.32
C ALA A 27 -38.50 -23.35 7.88
N LYS A 28 -37.27 -23.47 8.40
CA LYS A 28 -36.47 -22.32 8.85
C LYS A 28 -36.27 -21.29 7.75
N MET A 29 -35.91 -21.72 6.56
CA MET A 29 -35.71 -20.80 5.40
C MET A 29 -37.02 -20.08 5.02
N ASN A 30 -38.17 -20.76 5.13
CA ASN A 30 -39.45 -20.15 4.83
C ASN A 30 -39.85 -19.12 5.92
N ASP A 31 -39.58 -19.42 7.19
CA ASP A 31 -39.81 -18.49 8.29
C ASP A 31 -38.97 -17.23 8.17
N GLU A 32 -37.70 -17.37 7.85
CA GLU A 32 -36.79 -16.24 7.62
C GLU A 32 -37.19 -15.42 6.36
N PHE A 33 -37.71 -16.10 5.33
CA PHE A 33 -38.21 -15.42 4.12
C PHE A 33 -39.42 -14.54 4.43
N GLU A 34 -40.40 -15.05 5.21
CA GLU A 34 -41.54 -14.26 5.61
C GLU A 34 -41.18 -13.13 6.57
N ALA A 35 -40.26 -13.37 7.52
CA ALA A 35 -39.69 -12.32 8.39
C ALA A 35 -39.00 -11.22 7.60
N GLY A 36 -38.27 -11.60 6.53
CA GLY A 36 -37.55 -10.69 5.66
C GLY A 36 -38.42 -9.69 4.90
N ARG A 37 -39.69 -10.01 4.61
CA ARG A 37 -40.64 -9.12 3.91
C ARG A 37 -40.85 -7.78 4.60
N ASN A 38 -40.81 -7.76 5.91
CA ASN A 38 -41.03 -6.57 6.73
C ASN A 38 -39.74 -6.03 7.37
N TYR A 39 -38.62 -6.66 7.08
CA TYR A 39 -37.31 -6.26 7.61
C TYR A 39 -36.90 -4.90 7.08
N LYS A 40 -36.59 -3.98 7.98
CA LYS A 40 -35.98 -2.69 7.65
C LYS A 40 -34.59 -2.65 8.26
N PRO A 41 -33.54 -2.65 7.43
CA PRO A 41 -32.17 -2.54 7.93
C PRO A 41 -32.02 -1.28 8.79
N ASN A 42 -31.49 -1.43 9.97
CA ASN A 42 -31.10 -0.30 10.81
C ASN A 42 -29.56 -0.24 10.91
N LYS A 43 -29.05 0.87 11.44
CA LYS A 43 -27.60 1.07 11.55
C LYS A 43 -26.92 -0.01 12.43
N ALA A 44 -27.63 -0.57 13.40
CA ALA A 44 -27.09 -1.55 14.33
C ALA A 44 -26.83 -2.92 13.69
N ASP A 45 -27.57 -3.28 12.64
CA ASP A 45 -27.55 -4.63 12.09
C ASP A 45 -26.19 -5.03 11.45
N TRP A 46 -25.35 -4.08 11.09
CA TRP A 46 -24.07 -4.31 10.44
C TRP A 46 -22.89 -3.57 11.08
N LEU A 47 -23.17 -2.72 12.05
CA LEU A 47 -22.20 -2.10 12.96
C LEU A 47 -22.45 -2.58 14.38
N ASP A 48 -22.57 -3.89 14.58
CA ASP A 48 -22.77 -4.52 15.89
C ASP A 48 -21.55 -5.31 16.35
N GLY A 49 -21.52 -5.75 17.60
CA GLY A 49 -20.43 -6.51 18.18
C GLY A 49 -19.08 -5.78 18.06
N ARG A 50 -18.09 -6.41 17.44
CA ARG A 50 -16.75 -5.82 17.28
C ARG A 50 -16.71 -4.58 16.38
N TRP A 51 -17.74 -4.34 15.59
CA TRP A 51 -17.89 -3.19 14.70
C TRP A 51 -18.58 -1.98 15.35
N SER A 52 -19.14 -2.13 16.56
CA SER A 52 -20.03 -1.13 17.19
C SER A 52 -19.37 0.23 17.45
N HIS A 53 -18.04 0.27 17.57
CA HIS A 53 -17.28 1.50 17.78
C HIS A 53 -16.88 2.21 16.48
N LEU A 54 -17.15 1.60 15.31
CA LEU A 54 -16.82 2.15 14.00
C LEU A 54 -18.05 2.85 13.40
N ASP A 55 -17.79 3.79 12.50
CA ASP A 55 -18.84 4.54 11.80
C ASP A 55 -18.65 4.44 10.28
N LYS A 56 -19.57 5.00 9.52
CA LYS A 56 -19.39 5.27 8.09
C LYS A 56 -18.39 6.38 7.88
N ASN A 57 -17.64 6.30 6.78
CA ASN A 57 -16.81 7.41 6.36
C ASN A 57 -17.67 8.68 6.16
N LYS A 58 -17.43 9.70 6.97
CA LYS A 58 -18.12 10.99 6.90
C LYS A 58 -17.22 12.08 6.29
N ASP A 59 -15.91 11.93 6.38
CA ASP A 59 -14.95 12.92 5.91
C ASP A 59 -13.57 12.30 5.66
N ASP A 60 -13.20 12.08 4.40
CA ASP A 60 -11.89 11.55 4.02
C ASP A 60 -10.76 12.60 4.08
N TYR A 61 -11.08 13.86 4.34
CA TYR A 61 -10.08 14.92 4.38
C TYR A 61 -9.25 14.95 5.67
N GLN A 62 -9.70 14.29 6.73
CA GLN A 62 -8.93 14.19 7.98
C GLN A 62 -7.66 13.35 7.78
N ARG A 63 -6.53 13.91 8.21
CA ARG A 63 -5.22 13.22 8.07
C ARG A 63 -5.07 12.02 9.00
N GLY A 64 -5.71 12.04 10.15
CA GLY A 64 -5.51 11.09 11.22
C GLY A 64 -4.23 11.38 12.05
N LYS A 65 -4.24 11.02 13.30
CA LYS A 65 -3.07 11.12 14.20
C LYS A 65 -2.33 9.79 14.15
N THR A 66 -1.25 9.74 13.41
CA THR A 66 -0.49 8.51 13.15
C THR A 66 0.97 8.58 13.60
N ALA A 67 1.41 9.71 14.14
CA ALA A 67 2.72 9.83 14.79
C ALA A 67 2.77 8.98 16.06
N ILE A 68 4.00 8.57 16.42
CA ILE A 68 4.28 7.84 17.67
C ILE A 68 5.16 8.68 18.61
N SER A 69 5.19 8.30 19.87
CA SER A 69 6.12 8.91 20.83
C SER A 69 7.56 8.44 20.58
N THR A 70 8.53 9.25 20.97
CA THR A 70 9.94 8.87 20.93
C THR A 70 10.22 7.64 21.81
N GLU A 71 9.50 7.48 22.91
CA GLU A 71 9.58 6.32 23.78
C GLU A 71 9.17 5.03 23.02
N THR A 72 7.98 5.02 22.40
CA THR A 72 7.51 3.88 21.59
C THR A 72 8.47 3.58 20.45
N PHE A 73 8.96 4.61 19.76
CA PHE A 73 9.97 4.48 18.72
C PHE A 73 11.24 3.78 19.22
N THR A 74 11.74 4.17 20.38
CA THR A 74 12.94 3.61 21.00
C THR A 74 12.73 2.16 21.44
N ASP A 75 11.60 1.84 22.04
CA ASP A 75 11.28 0.47 22.49
C ASP A 75 11.21 -0.51 21.32
N ILE A 76 10.56 -0.10 20.22
CA ILE A 76 10.53 -0.90 19.00
C ILE A 76 11.95 -1.09 18.44
N GLY A 77 12.74 -0.02 18.41
CA GLY A 77 14.13 -0.08 17.94
C GLY A 77 14.99 -1.07 18.73
N LYS A 78 14.86 -1.09 20.05
CA LYS A 78 15.53 -2.07 20.92
C LYS A 78 15.10 -3.50 20.56
N ALA A 79 13.79 -3.75 20.44
CA ALA A 79 13.28 -5.07 20.09
C ALA A 79 13.77 -5.56 18.71
N LEU A 80 13.77 -4.68 17.71
CA LEU A 80 14.21 -5.00 16.35
C LEU A 80 15.71 -5.27 16.20
N SER A 81 16.53 -4.80 17.16
CA SER A 81 17.98 -5.00 17.17
C SER A 81 18.42 -6.11 18.14
N HIS A 82 17.47 -6.63 18.95
CA HIS A 82 17.77 -7.63 19.97
C HIS A 82 17.78 -9.06 19.39
N VAL A 83 18.81 -9.80 19.76
CA VAL A 83 18.90 -11.26 19.53
C VAL A 83 18.92 -11.93 20.90
N PRO A 84 18.03 -12.90 21.18
CA PRO A 84 18.03 -13.59 22.47
C PRO A 84 19.38 -14.27 22.77
N GLU A 85 19.74 -14.35 24.03
CA GLU A 85 20.98 -15.03 24.46
C GLU A 85 21.00 -16.49 24.02
N GLY A 86 22.12 -16.95 23.48
CA GLY A 86 22.28 -18.30 22.95
C GLY A 86 21.59 -18.53 21.59
N TYR A 87 21.08 -17.49 20.94
CA TYR A 87 20.39 -17.61 19.65
C TYR A 87 21.37 -17.37 18.50
N GLU A 88 21.66 -18.41 17.73
CA GLU A 88 22.58 -18.33 16.58
C GLU A 88 21.81 -17.94 15.32
N ILE A 89 22.04 -16.72 14.82
CA ILE A 89 21.39 -16.22 13.59
C ILE A 89 22.34 -16.24 12.39
N HIS A 90 21.78 -16.32 11.18
CA HIS A 90 22.56 -16.28 9.95
C HIS A 90 23.32 -14.94 9.82
N LYS A 91 24.59 -15.01 9.42
CA LYS A 91 25.52 -13.86 9.34
C LYS A 91 24.96 -12.68 8.55
N THR A 92 24.21 -12.92 7.47
CA THR A 92 23.59 -11.84 6.69
C THR A 92 22.50 -11.14 7.49
N VAL A 93 21.70 -11.88 8.26
CA VAL A 93 20.65 -11.33 9.11
C VAL A 93 21.26 -10.49 10.23
N SER A 94 22.34 -11.00 10.86
CA SER A 94 23.09 -10.23 11.89
C SER A 94 23.53 -8.85 11.38
N ARG A 95 24.08 -8.78 10.15
CA ARG A 95 24.47 -7.50 9.55
C ARG A 95 23.28 -6.56 9.29
N LEU A 96 22.10 -7.11 8.97
CA LEU A 96 20.90 -6.31 8.83
C LEU A 96 20.44 -5.72 10.17
N LEU A 97 20.53 -6.50 11.27
CA LEU A 97 20.23 -6.02 12.61
C LEU A 97 21.20 -4.92 13.04
N ASP A 98 22.51 -5.09 12.79
CA ASP A 98 23.54 -4.06 13.03
C ASP A 98 23.25 -2.76 12.28
N THR A 99 22.71 -2.87 11.07
CA THR A 99 22.33 -1.70 10.27
C THR A 99 21.11 -1.00 10.86
N LYS A 100 20.09 -1.77 11.29
CA LYS A 100 18.93 -1.23 11.98
C LYS A 100 19.32 -0.53 13.28
N GLU A 101 20.18 -1.14 14.09
CA GLU A 101 20.69 -0.53 15.33
C GLU A 101 21.33 0.84 15.05
N LYS A 102 22.13 0.96 13.99
CA LYS A 102 22.73 2.24 13.58
C LYS A 102 21.70 3.27 13.18
N MET A 103 20.64 2.89 12.44
CA MET A 103 19.55 3.80 12.10
C MET A 103 18.90 4.38 13.36
N PHE A 104 18.59 3.53 14.35
CA PHE A 104 17.99 3.98 15.60
C PHE A 104 18.94 4.83 16.46
N LYS A 105 20.24 4.55 16.48
CA LYS A 105 21.24 5.35 17.17
C LYS A 105 21.42 6.74 16.54
N ASN A 106 21.40 6.81 15.22
CA ASN A 106 21.63 8.06 14.49
C ASN A 106 20.34 8.89 14.31
N GLY A 107 19.16 8.26 14.41
CA GLY A 107 17.88 8.92 14.20
C GLY A 107 17.56 9.20 12.71
N GLU A 108 18.33 8.60 11.78
CA GLU A 108 18.19 8.83 10.34
C GLU A 108 18.51 7.58 9.52
N GLY A 109 18.19 7.64 8.21
CA GLY A 109 18.47 6.56 7.30
C GLY A 109 17.45 5.41 7.36
N PHE A 110 16.28 5.63 7.97
CA PHE A 110 15.26 4.60 8.11
C PHE A 110 14.75 4.18 6.74
N ASP A 111 14.99 2.91 6.41
CA ASP A 111 14.56 2.29 5.18
C ASP A 111 13.11 1.82 5.24
N TRP A 112 12.63 1.31 4.11
CA TRP A 112 11.25 0.85 3.93
C TRP A 112 10.87 -0.27 4.91
N ALA A 113 11.72 -1.28 5.05
CA ALA A 113 11.46 -2.43 5.91
C ALA A 113 11.44 -2.05 7.40
N THR A 114 12.30 -1.11 7.80
CA THR A 114 12.34 -0.61 9.18
C THR A 114 11.11 0.26 9.48
N ALA A 115 10.66 1.08 8.53
CA ALA A 115 9.44 1.87 8.66
C ALA A 115 8.18 0.99 8.74
N GLU A 116 8.14 -0.12 7.99
CA GLU A 116 7.09 -1.13 8.10
C GLU A 116 7.05 -1.75 9.51
N ALA A 117 8.21 -2.19 9.99
CA ALA A 117 8.33 -2.78 11.31
C ALA A 117 7.96 -1.79 12.44
N LEU A 118 8.29 -0.50 12.28
CA LEU A 118 7.84 0.58 13.18
C LEU A 118 6.32 0.73 13.16
N ALA A 119 5.68 0.69 11.98
CA ALA A 119 4.23 0.75 11.87
C ALA A 119 3.57 -0.42 12.60
N PHE A 120 4.02 -1.63 12.32
CA PHE A 120 3.50 -2.84 12.97
C PHE A 120 3.75 -2.81 14.49
N GLY A 121 4.97 -2.59 14.92
CA GLY A 121 5.34 -2.58 16.33
C GLY A 121 4.56 -1.54 17.13
N SER A 122 4.34 -0.35 16.58
CA SER A 122 3.56 0.68 17.26
C SER A 122 2.09 0.30 17.40
N LEU A 123 1.46 -0.29 16.38
CA LEU A 123 0.09 -0.80 16.49
C LEU A 123 -0.03 -1.90 17.54
N LEU A 124 0.93 -2.83 17.57
CA LEU A 124 0.95 -3.89 18.59
C LEU A 124 1.02 -3.33 20.02
N THR A 125 1.84 -2.31 20.24
CA THR A 125 1.96 -1.65 21.56
C THR A 125 0.73 -0.84 21.94
N GLU A 126 -0.08 -0.44 20.98
CA GLU A 126 -1.36 0.24 21.15
C GLU A 126 -2.55 -0.75 21.29
N GLY A 127 -2.29 -2.06 21.23
CA GLY A 127 -3.30 -3.10 21.41
C GLY A 127 -3.98 -3.56 20.11
N TYR A 128 -3.50 -3.12 18.95
CA TYR A 128 -4.01 -3.55 17.64
C TYR A 128 -3.21 -4.75 17.11
N PRO A 129 -3.86 -5.92 16.89
CA PRO A 129 -3.19 -7.06 16.24
C PRO A 129 -2.77 -6.70 14.81
N VAL A 130 -1.66 -7.31 14.38
CA VAL A 130 -1.19 -7.20 12.99
C VAL A 130 -1.05 -8.59 12.41
N ARG A 131 -1.72 -8.84 11.29
CA ARG A 131 -1.67 -10.10 10.56
C ARG A 131 -1.21 -9.85 9.12
N LEU A 132 -0.09 -10.46 8.75
CA LEU A 132 0.47 -10.39 7.40
C LEU A 132 0.52 -11.80 6.80
N ALA A 133 -0.11 -12.01 5.67
CA ALA A 133 -0.08 -13.26 4.92
C ALA A 133 0.34 -13.03 3.48
N GLY A 134 1.10 -13.96 2.93
CA GLY A 134 1.56 -13.95 1.54
C GLY A 134 2.73 -14.90 1.36
N GLN A 135 3.13 -15.11 0.11
CA GLN A 135 4.26 -15.99 -0.21
C GLN A 135 5.57 -15.34 0.26
N ASP A 136 6.38 -16.06 1.01
CA ASP A 136 7.64 -15.61 1.59
C ASP A 136 7.53 -14.35 2.49
N SER A 137 6.37 -14.05 3.06
CA SER A 137 6.12 -12.80 3.80
C SER A 137 6.96 -12.65 5.07
N THR A 138 7.37 -13.75 5.71
CA THR A 138 8.25 -13.68 6.89
C THR A 138 9.59 -13.05 6.57
N ARG A 139 10.21 -13.44 5.46
CA ARG A 139 11.48 -12.90 4.96
C ARG A 139 11.27 -11.65 4.11
N GLY A 140 10.15 -11.58 3.42
CA GLY A 140 9.87 -10.72 2.29
C GLY A 140 10.42 -11.30 0.99
N THR A 141 9.66 -11.20 -0.12
CA THR A 141 10.06 -11.71 -1.45
C THR A 141 11.44 -11.19 -1.87
N PHE A 142 11.75 -9.95 -1.54
CA PHE A 142 13.02 -9.29 -1.87
C PHE A 142 14.04 -9.33 -0.72
N SER A 143 13.86 -10.23 0.25
CA SER A 143 14.72 -10.36 1.44
C SER A 143 14.88 -9.03 2.22
N GLN A 144 13.81 -8.26 2.31
CA GLN A 144 13.81 -6.95 2.97
C GLN A 144 13.34 -7.03 4.42
N ARG A 145 12.36 -7.89 4.73
CA ARG A 145 11.63 -7.84 6.01
C ARG A 145 12.35 -8.58 7.15
N HIS A 146 12.64 -9.85 6.97
CA HIS A 146 13.23 -10.71 8.01
C HIS A 146 12.57 -10.51 9.38
N SER A 147 11.24 -10.57 9.43
CA SER A 147 10.46 -10.34 10.66
C SER A 147 10.52 -11.51 11.65
N GLY A 148 10.96 -12.68 11.21
CA GLY A 148 11.27 -13.85 12.02
C GLY A 148 12.76 -14.19 11.96
N LEU A 149 13.41 -14.32 13.11
CA LEU A 149 14.78 -14.79 13.23
C LEU A 149 14.75 -16.30 13.42
N ILE A 150 15.59 -17.01 12.69
CA ILE A 150 15.69 -18.47 12.76
C ILE A 150 17.02 -18.84 13.40
N ASN A 151 16.96 -19.60 14.50
CA ASN A 151 18.15 -20.18 15.11
C ASN A 151 18.74 -21.23 14.18
N GLN A 152 20.02 -21.06 13.80
CA GLN A 152 20.68 -21.94 12.82
C GLN A 152 20.97 -23.33 13.38
N SER A 153 20.94 -23.51 14.70
CA SER A 153 21.21 -24.78 15.38
C SER A 153 19.91 -25.55 15.74
N THR A 154 18.86 -24.84 16.17
CA THR A 154 17.62 -25.45 16.68
C THR A 154 16.43 -25.29 15.74
N GLU A 155 16.54 -24.45 14.69
CA GLU A 155 15.47 -24.06 13.77
C GLU A 155 14.28 -23.31 14.44
N GLU A 156 14.38 -22.99 15.72
CA GLU A 156 13.37 -22.20 16.42
C GLU A 156 13.24 -20.82 15.82
N ARG A 157 12.01 -20.30 15.83
CA ARG A 157 11.69 -18.96 15.31
C ARG A 157 11.45 -17.98 16.43
N TYR A 158 12.13 -16.86 16.39
CA TYR A 158 11.91 -15.71 17.27
C TYR A 158 11.37 -14.54 16.48
N TYR A 159 10.30 -13.91 16.96
CA TYR A 159 9.68 -12.75 16.34
C TYR A 159 9.91 -11.51 17.19
N PRO A 160 10.83 -10.61 16.83
CA PRO A 160 11.13 -9.39 17.61
C PRO A 160 9.89 -8.55 17.90
N LEU A 161 8.98 -8.41 16.93
CA LEU A 161 7.76 -7.64 17.08
C LEU A 161 6.77 -8.20 18.12
N ASN A 162 6.88 -9.47 18.51
CA ASN A 162 6.10 -10.04 19.60
C ASN A 162 6.75 -9.83 21.00
N ASN A 163 7.89 -9.17 21.05
CA ASN A 163 8.69 -9.02 22.26
C ASN A 163 9.10 -7.55 22.52
N ILE A 164 8.23 -6.59 22.21
CA ILE A 164 8.48 -5.16 22.43
C ILE A 164 8.19 -4.82 23.89
N ARG A 165 7.00 -5.20 24.38
CA ARG A 165 6.58 -5.00 25.79
C ARG A 165 5.54 -6.05 26.21
N GLN A 166 5.41 -6.25 27.52
CA GLN A 166 4.38 -7.14 28.05
C GLN A 166 2.96 -6.59 27.77
N GLY A 167 2.01 -7.49 27.51
CA GLY A 167 0.60 -7.14 27.30
C GLY A 167 0.29 -6.51 25.95
N GLN A 168 1.25 -6.44 25.03
CA GLN A 168 1.00 -5.97 23.68
C GLN A 168 0.11 -6.94 22.88
N ALA A 169 -0.47 -6.46 21.78
CA ALA A 169 -1.17 -7.31 20.82
C ALA A 169 -0.19 -8.22 20.04
N LYS A 170 -0.74 -9.21 19.34
CA LYS A 170 0.05 -10.24 18.63
C LYS A 170 0.34 -9.84 17.19
N TYR A 171 1.58 -10.05 16.76
CA TYR A 171 2.00 -10.07 15.37
C TYR A 171 1.94 -11.49 14.83
N GLU A 172 1.20 -11.68 13.76
CA GLU A 172 1.13 -12.93 13.00
C GLU A 172 1.67 -12.71 11.59
N VAL A 173 2.70 -13.45 11.20
CA VAL A 173 3.19 -13.47 9.83
C VAL A 173 3.14 -14.89 9.31
N ILE A 174 2.56 -15.07 8.12
CA ILE A 174 2.26 -16.38 7.55
C ILE A 174 2.81 -16.44 6.13
N ASP A 175 3.76 -17.34 5.93
CA ASP A 175 4.19 -17.73 4.60
C ASP A 175 3.10 -18.62 4.01
N SER A 176 2.31 -18.04 3.11
CA SER A 176 1.10 -18.65 2.59
C SER A 176 1.37 -19.73 1.55
N MET A 177 0.36 -20.54 1.29
CA MET A 177 0.33 -21.41 0.12
C MET A 177 0.33 -20.63 -1.19
N LEU A 178 0.69 -21.29 -2.29
CA LEU A 178 0.70 -20.72 -3.65
C LEU A 178 -0.73 -20.68 -4.22
N SER A 179 -1.52 -19.71 -3.77
CA SER A 179 -2.85 -19.43 -4.29
C SER A 179 -3.27 -18.02 -3.89
N GLU A 180 -3.15 -17.06 -4.79
CA GLU A 180 -3.57 -15.66 -4.56
C GLU A 180 -5.06 -15.58 -4.28
N TYR A 181 -5.87 -16.33 -5.04
CA TYR A 181 -7.34 -16.38 -4.88
C TYR A 181 -7.75 -16.82 -3.47
N ALA A 182 -7.23 -17.95 -3.00
CA ALA A 182 -7.62 -18.52 -1.72
C ALA A 182 -7.11 -17.67 -0.55
N VAL A 183 -5.86 -17.21 -0.61
CA VAL A 183 -5.23 -16.45 0.47
C VAL A 183 -5.86 -15.07 0.60
N LEU A 184 -6.05 -14.34 -0.51
CA LEU A 184 -6.72 -13.04 -0.48
C LEU A 184 -8.17 -13.16 0.01
N GLY A 185 -8.88 -14.21 -0.43
CA GLY A 185 -10.25 -14.48 0.04
C GLY A 185 -10.32 -14.76 1.54
N PHE A 186 -9.35 -15.52 2.06
CA PHE A 186 -9.25 -15.79 3.50
C PHE A 186 -8.98 -14.50 4.29
N GLU A 187 -8.00 -13.70 3.89
CA GLU A 187 -7.65 -12.47 4.60
C GLU A 187 -8.77 -11.42 4.51
N TYR A 188 -9.52 -11.38 3.40
CA TYR A 188 -10.75 -10.59 3.34
C TYR A 188 -11.75 -11.02 4.40
N GLY A 189 -12.06 -12.32 4.48
CA GLY A 189 -12.94 -12.87 5.52
C GLY A 189 -12.45 -12.60 6.94
N TYR A 190 -11.14 -12.73 7.17
CA TYR A 190 -10.52 -12.41 8.47
C TYR A 190 -10.73 -10.93 8.84
N SER A 191 -10.55 -10.01 7.89
CA SER A 191 -10.76 -8.57 8.11
C SER A 191 -12.21 -8.20 8.45
N LEU A 192 -13.17 -9.00 8.00
CA LEU A 192 -14.59 -8.84 8.38
C LEU A 192 -14.87 -9.31 9.80
N ALA A 193 -14.18 -10.37 10.24
CA ALA A 193 -14.34 -10.93 11.59
C ALA A 193 -13.60 -10.13 12.66
N GLU A 194 -12.46 -9.50 12.31
CA GLU A 194 -11.61 -8.73 13.24
C GLU A 194 -11.29 -7.33 12.69
N PRO A 195 -12.20 -6.36 12.87
CA PRO A 195 -12.02 -5.00 12.35
C PRO A 195 -10.94 -4.21 13.09
N ASN A 196 -10.47 -4.66 14.25
CA ASN A 196 -9.45 -4.01 15.05
C ASN A 196 -8.02 -4.43 14.65
N ALA A 197 -7.87 -5.47 13.84
CA ALA A 197 -6.57 -5.88 13.34
C ALA A 197 -6.19 -5.12 12.06
N LEU A 198 -4.89 -4.84 11.91
CA LEU A 198 -4.32 -4.54 10.61
C LEU A 198 -4.09 -5.87 9.88
N VAL A 199 -4.96 -6.17 8.94
CA VAL A 199 -4.90 -7.39 8.12
C VAL A 199 -4.28 -7.04 6.77
N LEU A 200 -3.18 -7.73 6.42
CA LEU A 200 -2.45 -7.50 5.17
C LEU A 200 -2.32 -8.79 4.36
N TRP A 201 -2.55 -8.68 3.07
CA TRP A 201 -2.13 -9.66 2.09
C TRP A 201 -1.02 -9.06 1.22
N GLU A 202 0.13 -9.74 1.14
CA GLU A 202 1.23 -9.35 0.27
C GLU A 202 1.31 -10.29 -0.93
N ALA A 203 1.11 -9.76 -2.13
CA ALA A 203 1.40 -10.50 -3.35
C ALA A 203 2.91 -10.68 -3.50
N GLN A 204 3.39 -11.82 -4.00
CA GLN A 204 4.81 -12.02 -4.26
C GLN A 204 5.36 -11.01 -5.27
N PHE A 205 4.59 -10.76 -6.32
CA PHE A 205 4.65 -9.59 -7.21
C PHE A 205 3.22 -9.11 -7.39
N GLY A 206 3.04 -7.80 -7.53
CA GLY A 206 1.71 -7.24 -7.76
C GLY A 206 1.06 -7.72 -9.05
N ASP A 207 1.86 -8.13 -10.03
CA ASP A 207 1.41 -8.78 -11.27
C ASP A 207 0.51 -10.00 -10.99
N PHE A 208 0.81 -10.75 -9.94
CA PHE A 208 0.07 -11.98 -9.60
C PHE A 208 -1.28 -11.71 -8.90
N ALA A 209 -1.61 -10.46 -8.59
CA ALA A 209 -2.94 -10.09 -8.14
C ALA A 209 -4.03 -10.49 -9.17
N ASN A 210 -3.66 -10.66 -10.45
CA ASN A 210 -4.55 -11.15 -11.49
C ASN A 210 -5.12 -12.56 -11.20
N GLY A 211 -4.38 -13.40 -10.48
CA GLY A 211 -4.86 -14.71 -10.03
C GLY A 211 -5.98 -14.64 -8.98
N ALA A 212 -6.19 -13.48 -8.36
CA ALA A 212 -7.25 -13.22 -7.40
C ALA A 212 -8.26 -12.15 -7.90
N GLN A 213 -8.30 -11.86 -9.19
CA GLN A 213 -9.12 -10.76 -9.75
C GLN A 213 -10.58 -10.86 -9.35
N ILE A 214 -11.15 -12.06 -9.31
CA ILE A 214 -12.54 -12.27 -8.91
C ILE A 214 -12.80 -11.83 -7.45
N MET A 215 -11.80 -11.93 -6.56
CA MET A 215 -11.91 -11.44 -5.18
C MET A 215 -11.96 -9.92 -5.14
N PHE A 216 -11.18 -9.24 -5.95
CA PHE A 216 -11.26 -7.79 -6.10
C PHE A 216 -12.61 -7.36 -6.66
N ASP A 217 -13.04 -7.96 -7.77
CA ASP A 217 -14.24 -7.54 -8.50
C ASP A 217 -15.53 -7.81 -7.72
N GLN A 218 -15.65 -8.98 -7.11
CA GLN A 218 -16.90 -9.43 -6.55
C GLN A 218 -17.06 -9.17 -5.05
N PHE A 219 -15.96 -9.03 -4.31
CA PHE A 219 -16.00 -8.93 -2.86
C PHE A 219 -15.38 -7.62 -2.36
N ILE A 220 -14.09 -7.39 -2.59
CA ILE A 220 -13.35 -6.31 -1.94
C ILE A 220 -13.81 -4.93 -2.41
N SER A 221 -13.93 -4.72 -3.72
CA SER A 221 -14.30 -3.43 -4.30
C SER A 221 -15.76 -3.05 -4.06
N SER A 222 -16.63 -4.02 -3.85
CA SER A 222 -18.09 -3.82 -3.87
C SER A 222 -18.83 -4.34 -2.63
N GLY A 223 -18.14 -4.98 -1.68
CA GLY A 223 -18.75 -5.61 -0.52
C GLY A 223 -19.53 -4.64 0.37
N GLU A 224 -19.06 -3.41 0.52
CA GLU A 224 -19.79 -2.38 1.27
C GLU A 224 -21.10 -1.98 0.56
N SER A 225 -21.06 -1.73 -0.74
CA SER A 225 -22.25 -1.36 -1.52
C SER A 225 -23.28 -2.50 -1.60
N LYS A 226 -22.83 -3.74 -1.79
CA LYS A 226 -23.73 -4.89 -2.00
C LYS A 226 -24.29 -5.44 -0.69
N TRP A 227 -23.46 -5.48 0.35
CA TRP A 227 -23.77 -6.23 1.57
C TRP A 227 -23.57 -5.43 2.86
N LEU A 228 -23.27 -4.14 2.74
CA LEU A 228 -22.93 -3.27 3.85
C LEU A 228 -21.77 -3.82 4.70
N ARG A 229 -20.82 -4.51 4.06
CA ARG A 229 -19.64 -5.10 4.72
C ARG A 229 -18.39 -4.26 4.46
N MET A 230 -18.00 -3.49 5.46
CA MET A 230 -16.73 -2.76 5.44
C MET A 230 -15.56 -3.73 5.71
N SER A 231 -14.39 -3.41 5.19
CA SER A 231 -13.17 -4.18 5.38
C SER A 231 -11.98 -3.23 5.54
N GLY A 232 -11.10 -3.51 6.49
CA GLY A 232 -9.82 -2.82 6.68
C GLY A 232 -8.66 -3.52 5.98
N LEU A 233 -8.93 -4.50 5.10
CA LEU A 233 -7.90 -5.27 4.40
C LEU A 233 -6.94 -4.37 3.63
N THR A 234 -5.64 -4.60 3.80
CA THR A 234 -4.57 -3.94 3.07
C THR A 234 -3.93 -4.92 2.10
N MET A 235 -3.87 -4.58 0.82
CA MET A 235 -3.20 -5.35 -0.21
C MET A 235 -1.88 -4.66 -0.56
N LEU A 236 -0.76 -5.35 -0.30
CA LEU A 236 0.59 -4.91 -0.64
C LEU A 236 0.98 -5.51 -1.99
N LEU A 237 1.14 -4.66 -3.00
CA LEU A 237 1.34 -5.07 -4.38
C LEU A 237 2.68 -4.54 -4.89
N PRO A 238 3.76 -5.35 -4.88
CA PRO A 238 5.05 -4.94 -5.45
C PRO A 238 4.90 -4.50 -6.90
N HIS A 239 5.29 -3.25 -7.18
CA HIS A 239 5.10 -2.58 -8.46
C HIS A 239 6.30 -1.69 -8.78
N GLY A 240 6.80 -1.75 -10.00
CA GLY A 240 7.91 -0.90 -10.45
C GLY A 240 8.57 -1.46 -11.71
N PHE A 241 8.99 -0.55 -12.58
CA PHE A 241 9.63 -0.85 -13.86
C PHE A 241 11.16 -0.77 -13.70
N GLU A 242 11.81 -1.94 -13.68
CA GLU A 242 13.24 -2.09 -13.30
C GLU A 242 14.03 -2.96 -14.27
N GLY A 243 13.52 -3.11 -15.50
CA GLY A 243 14.15 -3.93 -16.53
C GLY A 243 13.89 -5.42 -16.42
N GLN A 244 12.96 -5.81 -15.54
CA GLN A 244 12.45 -7.18 -15.45
C GLN A 244 11.38 -7.46 -16.51
N GLY A 245 10.93 -8.72 -16.62
CA GLY A 245 9.91 -9.14 -17.55
C GLY A 245 8.53 -8.55 -17.26
N PRO A 246 7.58 -8.73 -18.22
CA PRO A 246 6.22 -8.21 -18.10
C PRO A 246 5.44 -8.74 -16.89
N GLU A 247 5.78 -9.92 -16.39
CA GLU A 247 5.12 -10.57 -15.27
C GLU A 247 5.68 -10.16 -13.90
N HIS A 248 6.67 -9.25 -13.86
CA HIS A 248 7.38 -8.83 -12.65
C HIS A 248 7.56 -7.30 -12.58
N SER A 249 6.68 -6.55 -13.23
CA SER A 249 6.79 -5.09 -13.35
C SER A 249 5.55 -4.34 -12.90
N SER A 250 4.36 -4.82 -13.20
CA SER A 250 3.13 -4.06 -12.99
C SER A 250 2.07 -4.80 -12.20
N ALA A 251 1.65 -4.22 -11.10
CA ALA A 251 0.45 -4.62 -10.36
C ALA A 251 -0.86 -4.23 -11.08
N ARG A 252 -0.78 -3.64 -12.28
CA ARG A 252 -1.95 -3.17 -13.03
C ARG A 252 -2.76 -2.11 -12.28
N LEU A 253 -2.08 -1.05 -11.85
CA LEU A 253 -2.67 0.09 -11.11
C LEU A 253 -3.95 0.62 -11.78
N GLU A 254 -3.97 0.70 -13.11
CA GLU A 254 -5.11 1.13 -13.93
C GLU A 254 -6.39 0.35 -13.66
N ARG A 255 -6.31 -0.95 -13.34
CA ARG A 255 -7.47 -1.80 -13.05
C ARG A 255 -8.13 -1.41 -11.74
N PHE A 256 -7.34 -1.14 -10.71
CA PHE A 256 -7.85 -0.69 -9.42
C PHE A 256 -8.45 0.71 -9.52
N LEU A 257 -7.82 1.61 -10.27
CA LEU A 257 -8.34 2.97 -10.49
C LEU A 257 -9.64 2.98 -11.27
N GLN A 258 -9.79 2.07 -12.25
CA GLN A 258 -11.02 1.94 -13.02
C GLN A 258 -12.21 1.47 -12.14
N MET A 259 -11.97 0.67 -11.11
CA MET A 259 -13.00 0.18 -10.18
C MET A 259 -13.33 1.16 -9.04
N CYS A 260 -12.71 2.35 -9.00
CA CYS A 260 -12.97 3.36 -7.98
C CYS A 260 -14.36 3.98 -8.12
N GLY A 261 -15.12 4.00 -7.05
CA GLY A 261 -16.45 4.62 -7.01
C GLY A 261 -17.02 4.62 -5.59
N GLN A 262 -17.76 5.67 -5.21
CA GLN A 262 -18.44 5.78 -3.91
C GLN A 262 -17.50 5.64 -2.70
N ASP A 263 -16.25 6.05 -2.82
CA ASP A 263 -15.20 5.89 -1.80
C ASP A 263 -15.06 4.42 -1.31
N ASN A 264 -15.19 3.47 -2.25
CA ASN A 264 -15.21 2.03 -1.95
C ASN A 264 -13.89 1.52 -1.35
N TRP A 265 -12.75 2.06 -1.75
CA TRP A 265 -11.43 1.72 -1.23
C TRP A 265 -10.45 2.89 -1.33
N ILE A 266 -9.21 2.67 -0.94
CA ILE A 266 -8.11 3.61 -1.07
C ILE A 266 -7.10 3.02 -2.03
N VAL A 267 -6.61 3.81 -3.00
CA VAL A 267 -5.52 3.42 -3.90
C VAL A 267 -4.36 4.37 -3.72
N ALA A 268 -3.19 3.84 -3.38
CA ALA A 268 -2.01 4.63 -3.05
C ALA A 268 -0.71 4.00 -3.58
N ASN A 269 0.31 4.85 -3.74
CA ASN A 269 1.67 4.46 -4.11
C ASN A 269 2.64 5.40 -3.40
N CYS A 270 3.10 4.99 -2.22
CA CYS A 270 3.99 5.79 -1.41
C CYS A 270 5.40 5.86 -1.99
N SER A 271 6.04 7.01 -1.86
CA SER A 271 7.42 7.24 -2.30
C SER A 271 8.43 7.35 -1.16
N THR A 272 7.97 7.39 0.10
CA THR A 272 8.87 7.48 1.27
C THR A 272 8.51 6.45 2.34
N PRO A 273 9.52 5.95 3.10
CA PRO A 273 9.29 5.03 4.21
C PRO A 273 8.35 5.58 5.27
N ALA A 274 8.47 6.86 5.62
CA ALA A 274 7.60 7.49 6.61
C ALA A 274 6.15 7.58 6.15
N ASN A 275 5.91 7.92 4.88
CA ASN A 275 4.55 7.99 4.37
C ASN A 275 3.89 6.60 4.30
N TYR A 276 4.69 5.55 4.01
CA TYR A 276 4.27 4.16 4.10
C TYR A 276 3.90 3.76 5.54
N PHE A 277 4.73 4.10 6.51
CA PHE A 277 4.43 3.92 7.94
C PHE A 277 3.08 4.56 8.32
N HIS A 278 2.86 5.80 7.92
CA HIS A 278 1.66 6.54 8.26
C HIS A 278 0.39 5.97 7.62
N ILE A 279 0.45 5.52 6.35
CA ILE A 279 -0.74 4.97 5.69
C ILE A 279 -1.18 3.65 6.31
N LEU A 280 -0.23 2.80 6.74
CA LEU A 280 -0.52 1.55 7.43
C LEU A 280 -1.21 1.79 8.79
N ARG A 281 -0.67 2.69 9.60
CA ARG A 281 -1.27 3.06 10.87
C ARG A 281 -2.65 3.70 10.70
N ARG A 282 -2.80 4.53 9.67
CA ARG A 282 -4.07 5.19 9.35
C ARG A 282 -5.21 4.21 9.12
N GLN A 283 -4.94 3.00 8.59
CA GLN A 283 -5.95 1.98 8.35
C GLN A 283 -6.72 1.60 9.62
N VAL A 284 -6.06 1.61 10.77
CA VAL A 284 -6.63 1.19 12.05
C VAL A 284 -7.06 2.38 12.92
N HIS A 285 -6.36 3.51 12.80
CA HIS A 285 -6.65 4.71 13.60
C HIS A 285 -7.88 5.51 13.16
N ARG A 286 -8.45 5.20 11.99
CA ARG A 286 -9.72 5.79 11.55
C ARG A 286 -10.89 5.11 12.24
N ASP A 287 -11.97 5.86 12.43
CA ASP A 287 -13.25 5.39 12.97
C ASP A 287 -14.10 4.63 11.93
N PHE A 288 -13.56 4.37 10.77
CA PHE A 288 -14.16 3.57 9.69
C PHE A 288 -13.12 2.62 9.06
N ARG A 289 -13.60 1.63 8.32
CA ARG A 289 -12.73 0.70 7.58
C ARG A 289 -13.01 0.79 6.08
N LYS A 290 -11.94 0.92 5.30
CA LYS A 290 -11.95 0.83 3.83
C LYS A 290 -10.77 -0.02 3.38
N PRO A 291 -10.92 -0.90 2.38
CA PRO A 291 -9.78 -1.62 1.83
C PRO A 291 -8.72 -0.66 1.30
N LEU A 292 -7.45 -1.03 1.43
CA LEU A 292 -6.31 -0.28 0.92
C LEU A 292 -5.57 -1.09 -0.14
N VAL A 293 -5.56 -0.59 -1.37
CA VAL A 293 -4.71 -1.10 -2.45
C VAL A 293 -3.43 -0.26 -2.47
N LEU A 294 -2.32 -0.85 -2.09
CA LEU A 294 -1.06 -0.15 -1.90
C LEU A 294 0.03 -0.72 -2.80
N MET A 295 0.45 0.07 -3.77
CA MET A 295 1.64 -0.23 -4.56
C MET A 295 2.86 -0.15 -3.65
N THR A 296 3.70 -1.20 -3.64
CA THR A 296 4.91 -1.26 -2.84
C THR A 296 6.14 -1.32 -3.74
N PRO A 297 7.26 -0.74 -3.31
CA PRO A 297 8.45 -0.68 -4.14
C PRO A 297 9.24 -1.99 -4.16
N LYS A 298 10.14 -2.10 -5.13
CA LYS A 298 11.16 -3.14 -5.22
C LYS A 298 12.56 -2.54 -5.05
N SER A 299 13.05 -1.76 -5.99
CA SER A 299 14.39 -1.15 -5.89
C SER A 299 14.50 -0.09 -4.81
N LEU A 300 13.41 0.66 -4.53
CA LEU A 300 13.44 1.66 -3.45
C LEU A 300 13.67 1.06 -2.05
N LEU A 301 13.43 -0.24 -1.87
CA LEU A 301 13.75 -0.95 -0.63
C LEU A 301 15.23 -0.79 -0.21
N ARG A 302 16.12 -0.50 -1.17
CA ARG A 302 17.56 -0.36 -0.96
C ARG A 302 18.13 0.96 -1.52
N ASN A 303 17.28 1.87 -1.97
CA ASN A 303 17.71 3.15 -2.50
C ASN A 303 18.15 4.06 -1.35
N LYS A 304 19.37 4.58 -1.43
CA LYS A 304 19.95 5.45 -0.39
C LYS A 304 19.27 6.81 -0.24
N LEU A 305 18.60 7.29 -1.29
CA LEU A 305 17.83 8.52 -1.27
C LEU A 305 16.43 8.30 -0.68
N CYS A 306 15.92 7.06 -0.74
CA CYS A 306 14.61 6.70 -0.22
C CYS A 306 14.70 6.29 1.26
N THR A 307 15.01 7.24 2.11
CA THR A 307 15.08 7.05 3.58
C THR A 307 14.30 8.15 4.30
N SER A 308 14.02 7.93 5.58
CA SER A 308 13.34 8.89 6.44
C SER A 308 14.11 9.13 7.72
N LYS A 309 13.73 10.18 8.46
CA LYS A 309 14.32 10.57 9.75
C LYS A 309 13.33 10.34 10.88
N ILE A 310 13.79 10.33 12.13
CA ILE A 310 12.94 10.11 13.30
C ILE A 310 11.77 11.11 13.37
N GLU A 311 11.98 12.36 12.99
CA GLU A 311 10.96 13.42 12.99
C GLU A 311 9.80 13.09 12.05
N ASP A 312 10.05 12.33 11.01
CA ASP A 312 9.04 11.93 10.03
C ASP A 312 8.06 10.87 10.59
N PHE A 313 8.38 10.22 11.71
CA PHE A 313 7.54 9.23 12.40
C PHE A 313 6.91 9.77 13.68
N THR A 314 7.49 10.85 14.23
CA THR A 314 7.16 11.42 15.53
C THR A 314 6.65 12.87 15.38
N ASN A 315 6.52 13.60 16.49
CA ASN A 315 6.27 15.06 16.50
C ASN A 315 5.04 15.53 15.73
N GLY A 316 3.95 14.74 15.72
CA GLY A 316 2.70 15.10 15.06
C GLY A 316 2.72 14.93 13.55
N SER A 317 3.73 14.24 12.99
CA SER A 317 3.75 13.82 11.60
C SER A 317 2.54 12.95 11.24
N SER A 318 2.19 12.89 9.96
CA SER A 318 1.01 12.15 9.50
C SER A 318 1.11 11.83 8.02
N PHE A 319 0.23 10.98 7.52
CA PHE A 319 0.17 10.65 6.09
C PHE A 319 -0.12 11.89 5.22
N HIS A 320 0.70 12.09 4.20
CA HIS A 320 0.51 13.11 3.18
C HIS A 320 0.01 12.46 1.89
N ARG A 321 -1.14 12.89 1.38
CA ARG A 321 -1.70 12.39 0.12
C ARG A 321 -0.96 12.94 -1.11
N VAL A 322 -0.35 14.11 -0.94
CA VAL A 322 0.53 14.79 -1.90
C VAL A 322 1.77 15.20 -1.14
N LEU A 323 2.95 14.90 -1.66
CA LEU A 323 4.24 15.29 -1.10
C LEU A 323 4.91 16.33 -1.99
N TRP A 324 5.45 17.34 -1.37
CA TRP A 324 6.24 18.39 -1.98
C TRP A 324 7.61 17.90 -2.45
N ASP A 325 8.33 18.78 -3.11
CA ASP A 325 9.71 18.55 -3.54
C ASP A 325 10.67 18.48 -2.33
N ASP A 326 11.57 17.51 -2.34
CA ASP A 326 12.57 17.34 -1.27
C ASP A 326 13.54 18.53 -1.17
N ALA A 327 13.70 19.30 -2.26
CA ALA A 327 14.50 20.53 -2.26
C ALA A 327 13.91 21.62 -1.32
N GLU A 328 12.59 21.63 -1.07
CA GLU A 328 11.99 22.54 -0.08
C GLU A 328 12.40 22.24 1.36
N LYS A 329 12.82 21.01 1.64
CA LYS A 329 13.30 20.58 2.96
C LYS A 329 14.82 20.56 3.09
N GLY A 330 15.54 20.98 2.04
CA GLY A 330 16.99 20.93 2.01
C GLY A 330 17.55 19.50 1.92
N SER A 331 16.73 18.55 1.45
CA SER A 331 17.14 17.16 1.24
C SER A 331 17.63 16.89 -0.20
N SER A 332 17.66 17.90 -1.04
CA SER A 332 18.20 17.89 -2.41
C SER A 332 19.36 18.88 -2.50
N SER A 333 20.29 18.67 -3.45
CA SER A 333 21.38 19.59 -3.74
C SER A 333 20.96 20.83 -4.54
N THR A 334 19.73 20.83 -5.08
CA THR A 334 19.19 21.92 -5.86
C THR A 334 18.45 22.92 -4.98
N GLU A 335 18.82 24.19 -5.04
CA GLU A 335 18.05 25.30 -4.49
C GLU A 335 17.03 25.79 -5.53
N LEU A 336 15.74 25.56 -5.24
CA LEU A 336 14.65 25.90 -6.16
C LEU A 336 14.54 27.41 -6.37
N ALA A 337 14.21 27.78 -7.58
CA ALA A 337 13.81 29.15 -7.91
C ALA A 337 12.51 29.53 -7.16
N LYS A 338 12.22 30.83 -7.04
CA LYS A 338 10.96 31.30 -6.46
C LYS A 338 9.76 30.74 -7.25
N ASP A 339 8.66 30.43 -6.58
CA ASP A 339 7.46 29.79 -7.16
C ASP A 339 7.02 30.39 -8.50
N LYS A 340 7.02 31.72 -8.62
CA LYS A 340 6.66 32.45 -9.86
C LYS A 340 7.59 32.19 -11.04
N ASN A 341 8.81 31.72 -10.78
CA ASN A 341 9.86 31.44 -11.76
C ASN A 341 9.97 29.95 -12.09
N ILE A 342 9.22 29.09 -11.41
CA ILE A 342 9.10 27.68 -11.78
C ILE A 342 8.41 27.60 -13.14
N ARG A 343 9.11 27.09 -14.13
CA ARG A 343 8.59 26.94 -15.50
C ARG A 343 7.78 25.67 -15.71
N ARG A 344 8.05 24.63 -14.90
CA ARG A 344 7.43 23.31 -15.05
C ARG A 344 7.22 22.64 -13.69
N VAL A 345 6.04 22.07 -13.49
CA VAL A 345 5.74 21.15 -12.39
C VAL A 345 5.59 19.75 -12.94
N VAL A 346 6.46 18.84 -12.54
CA VAL A 346 6.39 17.42 -12.90
C VAL A 346 5.72 16.66 -11.76
N MET A 347 4.48 16.25 -12.01
CA MET A 347 3.70 15.41 -11.11
C MET A 347 3.99 13.95 -11.40
N CYS A 348 4.25 13.14 -10.39
CA CYS A 348 4.57 11.73 -10.53
C CYS A 348 4.14 10.92 -9.29
N SER A 349 4.43 9.63 -9.28
CA SER A 349 4.20 8.76 -8.13
C SER A 349 5.23 7.63 -8.10
N GLY A 350 5.58 7.18 -6.89
CA GLY A 350 6.47 6.04 -6.70
C GLY A 350 7.92 6.30 -7.15
N LYS A 351 8.55 5.27 -7.69
CA LYS A 351 10.01 5.21 -7.95
C LYS A 351 10.52 6.29 -8.92
N VAL A 352 9.77 6.63 -9.93
CA VAL A 352 10.20 7.59 -10.97
C VAL A 352 10.58 8.97 -10.40
N TYR A 353 10.05 9.30 -9.21
CA TYR A 353 10.44 10.50 -8.49
C TYR A 353 11.96 10.59 -8.28
N PHE A 354 12.58 9.50 -7.87
CA PHE A 354 14.02 9.47 -7.58
C PHE A 354 14.85 9.57 -8.86
N ASP A 355 14.42 8.94 -9.96
CA ASP A 355 15.09 9.08 -11.24
C ASP A 355 15.04 10.55 -11.73
N LEU A 356 13.90 11.22 -11.54
CA LEU A 356 13.73 12.65 -11.85
C LEU A 356 14.58 13.54 -10.95
N LEU A 357 14.61 13.25 -9.65
CA LEU A 357 15.36 13.99 -8.65
C LEU A 357 16.87 13.95 -8.94
N GLU A 358 17.40 12.75 -9.14
CA GLU A 358 18.82 12.55 -9.44
C GLU A 358 19.26 13.30 -10.71
N GLU A 359 18.51 13.19 -11.80
CA GLU A 359 18.85 13.86 -13.06
C GLU A 359 18.66 15.39 -12.97
N ARG A 360 17.59 15.87 -12.31
CA ARG A 360 17.39 17.30 -12.06
C ARG A 360 18.55 17.90 -11.28
N ASP A 361 18.95 17.26 -10.20
CA ASP A 361 20.02 17.72 -9.31
C ASP A 361 21.38 17.65 -10.02
N ALA A 362 21.66 16.58 -10.76
CA ALA A 362 22.89 16.44 -11.55
C ALA A 362 23.04 17.55 -12.60
N ARG A 363 21.94 18.08 -13.12
CA ARG A 363 21.90 19.17 -14.10
C ARG A 363 21.74 20.56 -13.50
N GLY A 364 21.52 20.67 -12.18
CA GLY A 364 21.31 21.94 -11.51
C GLY A 364 20.05 22.69 -11.99
N LEU A 365 18.98 21.98 -12.38
CA LEU A 365 17.75 22.56 -12.89
C LEU A 365 16.90 23.06 -11.72
N ASN A 366 16.95 24.33 -11.44
CA ASN A 366 16.28 24.95 -10.30
C ASN A 366 14.87 25.50 -10.60
N ASP A 367 14.44 25.43 -11.84
CA ASP A 367 13.16 25.96 -12.33
C ASP A 367 12.11 24.86 -12.61
N ILE A 368 12.37 23.64 -12.13
CA ILE A 368 11.48 22.48 -12.22
C ILE A 368 11.12 21.99 -10.80
N TYR A 369 9.85 21.92 -10.52
CA TYR A 369 9.30 21.42 -9.26
C TYR A 369 8.78 19.98 -9.42
N LEU A 370 9.12 19.09 -8.50
CA LEU A 370 8.70 17.69 -8.50
C LEU A 370 7.62 17.48 -7.44
N LEU A 371 6.41 17.14 -7.86
CA LEU A 371 5.26 16.93 -6.97
C LEU A 371 4.83 15.47 -7.00
N ARG A 372 4.73 14.84 -5.81
CA ARG A 372 4.39 13.43 -5.69
C ARG A 372 2.94 13.24 -5.27
N PHE A 373 2.18 12.44 -6.03
CA PHE A 373 0.89 11.92 -5.60
C PHE A 373 1.10 10.57 -4.92
N GLU A 374 0.87 10.54 -3.62
CA GLU A 374 1.02 9.35 -2.77
C GLU A 374 -0.28 8.55 -2.66
N GLN A 375 -1.42 9.23 -2.78
CA GLN A 375 -2.75 8.64 -2.86
C GLN A 375 -3.42 9.09 -4.14
N PHE A 376 -3.94 8.13 -4.91
CA PHE A 376 -4.72 8.40 -6.11
C PHE A 376 -6.21 8.51 -5.80
N TYR A 377 -6.73 7.55 -5.03
CA TYR A 377 -8.16 7.52 -4.70
C TYR A 377 -8.38 7.32 -3.20
N PRO A 378 -9.33 8.00 -2.56
CA PRO A 378 -10.04 9.17 -3.12
C PRO A 378 -9.06 10.25 -3.57
N PHE A 379 -9.38 10.92 -4.70
CA PHE A 379 -8.47 11.90 -5.30
C PHE A 379 -8.24 13.08 -4.35
N PRO A 380 -6.99 13.46 -4.04
CA PRO A 380 -6.67 14.49 -3.04
C PRO A 380 -6.80 15.91 -3.60
N ALA A 381 -8.00 16.24 -4.11
CA ALA A 381 -8.28 17.48 -4.85
C ALA A 381 -7.84 18.76 -4.14
N MET A 382 -8.18 18.87 -2.85
CA MET A 382 -7.85 20.09 -2.07
C MET A 382 -6.35 20.20 -1.77
N SER A 383 -5.66 19.07 -1.52
CA SER A 383 -4.22 19.07 -1.34
C SER A 383 -3.49 19.42 -2.64
N ALA A 384 -3.94 18.85 -3.76
CA ALA A 384 -3.40 19.17 -5.08
C ALA A 384 -3.63 20.62 -5.46
N LEU A 385 -4.83 21.16 -5.22
CA LEU A 385 -5.16 22.57 -5.49
C LEU A 385 -4.23 23.50 -4.70
N LYS A 386 -4.08 23.26 -3.39
CA LYS A 386 -3.25 24.08 -2.51
C LYS A 386 -1.79 24.12 -2.97
N GLU A 387 -1.22 23.00 -3.41
CA GLU A 387 0.16 22.96 -3.88
C GLU A 387 0.31 23.59 -5.26
N LEU A 388 -0.59 23.28 -6.20
CA LEU A 388 -0.49 23.76 -7.58
C LEU A 388 -0.80 25.26 -7.75
N GLU A 389 -1.62 25.86 -6.87
CA GLU A 389 -1.91 27.30 -6.89
C GLU A 389 -0.66 28.20 -6.80
N ARG A 390 0.45 27.67 -6.28
CA ARG A 390 1.76 28.33 -6.21
C ARG A 390 2.36 28.58 -7.60
N PHE A 391 2.05 27.72 -8.58
CA PHE A 391 2.75 27.60 -9.87
C PHE A 391 1.86 27.98 -11.06
N GLN A 392 1.20 29.13 -11.02
CA GLN A 392 0.18 29.54 -12.00
C GLN A 392 0.69 29.65 -13.44
N ASN A 393 1.99 29.90 -13.63
CA ASN A 393 2.61 30.08 -14.95
C ASN A 393 3.33 28.83 -15.46
N ALA A 394 3.48 27.79 -14.64
CA ALA A 394 4.23 26.59 -14.99
C ALA A 394 3.46 25.66 -15.92
N GLU A 395 4.17 24.97 -16.78
CA GLU A 395 3.64 23.81 -17.49
C GLU A 395 3.39 22.68 -16.48
N MET A 396 2.26 22.01 -16.63
CA MET A 396 1.87 20.89 -15.76
C MET A 396 2.09 19.57 -16.49
N VAL A 397 2.95 18.73 -15.96
CA VAL A 397 3.33 17.44 -16.55
C VAL A 397 2.93 16.32 -15.61
N TRP A 398 2.33 15.26 -16.15
CA TRP A 398 2.23 13.97 -15.48
C TRP A 398 3.27 13.02 -16.04
N CYS A 399 4.17 12.54 -15.20
CA CYS A 399 5.22 11.59 -15.55
C CYS A 399 4.97 10.24 -14.88
N GLN A 400 4.93 9.17 -15.66
CA GLN A 400 4.81 7.80 -15.16
C GLN A 400 5.70 6.83 -15.94
N GLU A 401 6.05 5.69 -15.34
CA GLU A 401 6.86 4.65 -15.96
C GLU A 401 6.03 3.69 -16.82
N GLU A 402 4.75 3.53 -16.48
CA GLU A 402 3.82 2.67 -17.18
C GLU A 402 3.52 3.19 -18.58
N PRO A 403 3.19 2.30 -19.52
CA PRO A 403 2.70 2.71 -20.84
C PRO A 403 1.48 3.65 -20.74
N LYS A 404 1.28 4.52 -21.73
CA LYS A 404 0.23 5.55 -21.74
C LYS A 404 -1.19 5.01 -21.50
N ASN A 405 -1.48 3.80 -21.97
CA ASN A 405 -2.77 3.14 -21.76
C ASN A 405 -2.89 2.39 -20.42
N GLN A 406 -1.84 2.41 -19.61
CA GLN A 406 -1.72 1.74 -18.32
C GLN A 406 -1.35 2.75 -17.22
N GLY A 407 -1.23 2.27 -15.97
CA GLY A 407 -0.89 3.13 -14.85
C GLY A 407 -1.98 4.13 -14.51
N ALA A 408 -1.59 5.32 -14.04
CA ALA A 408 -2.52 6.28 -13.49
C ALA A 408 -3.02 7.34 -14.49
N TRP A 409 -2.41 7.48 -15.67
CA TRP A 409 -2.66 8.61 -16.59
C TRP A 409 -4.14 8.87 -16.85
N SER A 410 -4.88 7.87 -17.30
CA SER A 410 -6.29 8.03 -17.67
C SER A 410 -7.20 8.44 -16.49
N PHE A 411 -6.79 8.13 -15.27
CA PHE A 411 -7.45 8.58 -14.05
C PHE A 411 -6.99 9.99 -13.64
N MET A 412 -5.69 10.27 -13.73
CA MET A 412 -5.10 11.53 -13.26
C MET A 412 -5.40 12.71 -14.20
N GLU A 413 -5.41 12.50 -15.51
CA GLU A 413 -5.65 13.58 -16.49
C GLU A 413 -6.91 14.39 -16.18
N PRO A 414 -8.13 13.82 -16.11
CA PRO A 414 -9.35 14.59 -15.85
C PRO A 414 -9.37 15.20 -14.43
N ASN A 415 -8.78 14.54 -13.45
CA ASN A 415 -8.71 15.06 -12.09
C ASN A 415 -7.75 16.24 -11.96
N ILE A 416 -6.61 16.22 -12.64
CA ILE A 416 -5.68 17.35 -12.71
C ILE A 416 -6.33 18.50 -13.48
N GLU A 417 -6.98 18.25 -14.62
CA GLU A 417 -7.74 19.28 -15.36
C GLU A 417 -8.80 19.95 -14.47
N TRP A 418 -9.50 19.15 -13.66
CA TRP A 418 -10.47 19.67 -12.69
C TRP A 418 -9.81 20.64 -11.70
N VAL A 419 -8.62 20.31 -11.16
CA VAL A 419 -7.86 21.21 -10.27
C VAL A 419 -7.44 22.48 -11.00
N LEU A 420 -6.83 22.33 -12.19
CA LEU A 420 -6.33 23.46 -12.99
C LEU A 420 -7.44 24.42 -13.43
N SER A 421 -8.67 23.91 -13.61
CA SER A 421 -9.83 24.75 -13.94
C SER A 421 -10.25 25.69 -12.79
N ARG A 422 -9.91 25.34 -11.54
CA ARG A 422 -10.27 26.07 -10.31
C ARG A 422 -9.21 27.05 -9.84
N MET A 423 -8.07 27.07 -10.48
CA MET A 423 -7.00 28.02 -10.21
C MET A 423 -6.72 28.92 -11.42
N LYS A 424 -5.97 30.03 -11.21
CA LYS A 424 -5.56 30.93 -12.27
C LYS A 424 -4.39 30.36 -13.09
N ALA A 425 -4.47 29.09 -13.50
CA ALA A 425 -3.40 28.45 -14.26
C ALA A 425 -3.38 28.96 -15.71
N LYS A 426 -2.17 29.23 -16.22
CA LYS A 426 -1.92 29.52 -17.64
C LYS A 426 -2.21 28.30 -18.52
N PHE A 427 -1.76 27.13 -18.07
CA PHE A 427 -1.97 25.85 -18.74
C PHE A 427 -3.11 25.10 -18.05
N LYS A 428 -4.15 24.73 -18.78
CA LYS A 428 -5.37 24.11 -18.24
C LYS A 428 -5.40 22.60 -18.35
N ARG A 429 -4.42 22.01 -19.03
CA ARG A 429 -4.31 20.57 -19.24
C ARG A 429 -2.91 20.08 -18.89
N PRO A 430 -2.78 18.92 -18.25
CA PRO A 430 -1.47 18.32 -18.05
C PRO A 430 -0.92 17.70 -19.35
N ILE A 431 0.38 17.66 -19.46
CA ILE A 431 1.09 16.99 -20.53
C ILE A 431 1.48 15.59 -20.04
N TYR A 432 1.19 14.56 -20.81
CA TYR A 432 1.66 13.21 -20.52
C TYR A 432 3.12 13.06 -20.91
N VAL A 433 3.93 12.51 -20.01
CA VAL A 433 5.28 12.03 -20.27
C VAL A 433 5.42 10.62 -19.73
N GLY A 434 5.91 9.71 -20.55
CA GLY A 434 6.07 8.30 -20.22
C GLY A 434 6.22 7.45 -21.46
N ARG A 435 6.12 6.13 -21.28
CA ARG A 435 6.21 5.18 -22.40
C ARG A 435 4.98 5.28 -23.32
N PRO A 436 5.16 5.02 -24.64
CA PRO A 436 4.03 4.93 -25.56
C PRO A 436 3.05 3.83 -25.13
N ALA A 437 1.82 3.88 -25.65
CA ALA A 437 0.84 2.83 -25.42
C ALA A 437 1.38 1.45 -25.85
N SER A 438 1.15 0.44 -25.02
CA SER A 438 1.65 -0.92 -25.26
C SER A 438 0.65 -1.95 -24.73
N ALA A 439 0.59 -3.10 -25.39
CA ALA A 439 -0.17 -4.24 -24.92
C ALA A 439 0.53 -4.96 -23.74
N SER A 440 1.86 -4.96 -23.74
CA SER A 440 2.68 -5.49 -22.64
C SER A 440 3.03 -4.39 -21.64
N PRO A 441 3.03 -4.65 -20.32
CA PRO A 441 3.43 -3.64 -19.34
C PRO A 441 4.91 -3.27 -19.44
N ALA A 442 5.80 -4.22 -19.76
CA ALA A 442 7.23 -4.00 -19.82
C ALA A 442 7.85 -4.62 -21.08
N THR A 443 9.04 -4.16 -21.43
CA THR A 443 9.73 -4.55 -22.68
C THR A 443 10.34 -5.96 -22.65
N GLY A 444 10.61 -6.49 -21.44
CA GLY A 444 11.32 -7.76 -21.27
C GLY A 444 12.83 -7.70 -21.55
N LEU A 445 13.34 -6.57 -22.09
CA LEU A 445 14.76 -6.34 -22.41
C LEU A 445 15.32 -5.20 -21.56
N ALA A 446 16.34 -5.47 -20.75
CA ALA A 446 16.92 -4.49 -19.84
C ALA A 446 17.56 -3.28 -20.59
N SER A 447 18.14 -3.49 -21.77
CA SER A 447 18.70 -2.42 -22.60
C SER A 447 17.62 -1.46 -23.08
N GLN A 448 16.51 -2.00 -23.60
CA GLN A 448 15.38 -1.19 -24.07
C GLN A 448 14.70 -0.46 -22.91
N HIS A 449 14.60 -1.11 -21.73
CA HIS A 449 14.10 -0.45 -20.53
C HIS A 449 14.95 0.77 -20.17
N LYS A 450 16.28 0.62 -20.11
CA LYS A 450 17.19 1.72 -19.78
C LYS A 450 17.09 2.90 -20.76
N GLU A 451 16.97 2.61 -22.05
CA GLU A 451 16.79 3.64 -23.07
C GLU A 451 15.46 4.38 -22.87
N GLN A 452 14.37 3.66 -22.69
CA GLN A 452 13.05 4.25 -22.47
C GLN A 452 13.00 5.05 -21.17
N GLN A 453 13.63 4.56 -20.08
CA GLN A 453 13.68 5.26 -18.81
C GLN A 453 14.44 6.59 -18.94
N LYS A 454 15.59 6.57 -19.62
CA LYS A 454 16.35 7.78 -19.90
C LYS A 454 15.52 8.79 -20.72
N LEU A 455 14.88 8.34 -21.79
CA LEU A 455 14.07 9.21 -22.65
C LEU A 455 12.91 9.87 -21.91
N LEU A 456 12.18 9.12 -21.05
CA LEU A 456 11.07 9.71 -20.30
C LEU A 456 11.55 10.73 -19.25
N VAL A 457 12.69 10.49 -18.60
CA VAL A 457 13.27 11.45 -17.65
C VAL A 457 13.72 12.72 -18.38
N GLU A 458 14.42 12.58 -19.50
CA GLU A 458 14.82 13.72 -20.35
C GLU A 458 13.62 14.53 -20.83
N GLU A 459 12.54 13.88 -21.24
CA GLU A 459 11.31 14.54 -21.70
C GLU A 459 10.58 15.23 -20.55
N ALA A 460 10.48 14.58 -19.38
CA ALA A 460 9.85 15.16 -18.18
C ALA A 460 10.56 16.44 -17.74
N LEU A 461 11.88 16.44 -17.75
CA LEU A 461 12.72 17.59 -17.40
C LEU A 461 12.93 18.57 -18.59
N ASN A 462 12.38 18.27 -19.76
CA ASN A 462 12.52 19.07 -20.99
C ASN A 462 13.98 19.35 -21.35
N LEU A 463 14.79 18.28 -21.34
CA LEU A 463 16.24 18.34 -21.63
C LEU A 463 16.56 18.26 -23.13
N LYS A 464 15.58 17.97 -23.98
CA LYS A 464 15.80 17.99 -25.43
C LYS A 464 16.08 19.42 -25.86
N GLU A 465 17.30 19.68 -26.25
CA GLU A 465 17.63 20.89 -26.99
C GLU A 465 16.64 21.06 -28.13
N ASN A 466 16.06 22.28 -28.25
CA ASN A 466 15.37 22.69 -29.47
C ASN A 466 16.37 22.51 -30.65
N LYS A 467 16.33 21.32 -31.27
CA LYS A 467 16.85 21.20 -32.61
C LYS A 467 15.97 22.10 -33.48
N LYS A 468 16.44 23.34 -33.68
CA LYS A 468 15.97 24.26 -34.70
C LYS A 468 16.01 23.61 -36.06
#